data_adc9435d950639c6fd4c5614b24fe2fe
#
_entry.id   adc9435d950639c6fd4c5614b24fe2fe
#
_cell.length_a   1.000
_cell.length_b   1.000
_cell.length_c   1.000
_cell.angle_alpha   90.00
_cell.angle_beta   90.00
_cell.angle_gamma   90.00
#
_symmetry.space_group_name_H-M   'P 1'
#
loop_
_entity.id
_entity.type
_entity.pdbx_description
1 polymer ?
#
loop_
_entity_poly.entity_id
_entity_poly.type
_entity_poly.pdbx_seq_one_letter_code
_entity_poly.pdbx_strand_id
1 'polypeptide(L)'
;MAEPVSGYWCKAHYLDASALVKLVDDSAGESKGRDALRKYYNEHAGMYATSYCLAEAFGVFKRKFLQQEITKDQYLKYVQDLVGRTVGWKLQIDEVDILLPIVWTEAARLISKYQVDFLDCFQIVTALHGRARVLVGESKSILITADRELAKAARAEGARVWECISEPAPT
;
A
#
# COMPACT_ATOMS: atom_id res chain seq x y z
N MET A 1 -25.59 -6.38 -32.67
CA MET A 1 -24.35 -5.60 -32.50
C MET A 1 -24.02 -5.60 -31.01
N ALA A 2 -22.98 -6.27 -30.60
CA ALA A 2 -22.54 -6.25 -29.20
C ALA A 2 -21.95 -4.86 -28.92
N GLU A 3 -22.43 -4.17 -27.89
CA GLU A 3 -21.82 -2.94 -27.41
C GLU A 3 -20.35 -3.23 -27.06
N PRO A 4 -19.42 -2.33 -27.40
CA PRO A 4 -18.05 -2.49 -26.99
C PRO A 4 -18.03 -2.47 -25.45
N VAL A 5 -17.59 -3.55 -24.85
CA VAL A 5 -17.28 -3.62 -23.41
C VAL A 5 -16.34 -2.44 -23.16
N SER A 6 -16.84 -1.41 -22.50
CA SER A 6 -16.05 -0.23 -22.15
C SER A 6 -14.84 -0.76 -21.38
N GLY A 7 -13.66 -0.57 -21.95
CA GLY A 7 -12.44 -1.08 -21.37
C GLY A 7 -12.32 -0.54 -19.95
N TYR A 8 -12.52 -1.41 -18.97
CA TYR A 8 -12.17 -1.13 -17.61
C TYR A 8 -10.65 -0.89 -17.61
N TRP A 9 -10.28 0.37 -17.62
CA TRP A 9 -8.90 0.78 -17.48
C TRP A 9 -8.50 0.43 -16.05
N CYS A 10 -8.07 -0.81 -15.86
CA CYS A 10 -7.61 -1.26 -14.55
C CYS A 10 -6.44 -0.37 -14.13
N LYS A 11 -6.64 0.37 -13.06
CA LYS A 11 -5.55 1.04 -12.34
C LYS A 11 -4.96 0.03 -11.36
N ALA A 12 -3.68 0.10 -11.07
CA ALA A 12 -3.04 -0.66 -9.99
C ALA A 12 -2.78 0.30 -8.81
N HIS A 13 -3.36 -0.01 -7.66
CA HIS A 13 -3.23 0.80 -6.45
C HIS A 13 -2.46 -0.01 -5.42
N TYR A 14 -1.19 0.32 -5.23
CA TYR A 14 -0.34 -0.33 -4.23
C TYR A 14 -0.47 0.38 -2.89
N LEU A 15 -0.92 -0.35 -1.86
CA LEU A 15 -1.01 0.16 -0.49
C LEU A 15 0.20 -0.32 0.30
N ASP A 16 0.92 0.62 0.90
CA ASP A 16 1.97 0.30 1.86
C ASP A 16 1.42 -0.08 3.24
N ALA A 17 2.28 -0.46 4.18
CA ALA A 17 1.87 -0.86 5.52
C ALA A 17 1.14 0.26 6.27
N SER A 18 1.56 1.51 6.12
CA SER A 18 0.94 2.67 6.79
C SER A 18 -0.48 2.94 6.28
N ALA A 19 -0.70 2.78 4.97
CA ALA A 19 -2.03 2.87 4.36
C ALA A 19 -2.91 1.68 4.78
N LEU A 20 -2.37 0.46 4.87
CA LEU A 20 -3.11 -0.71 5.35
C LEU A 20 -3.57 -0.56 6.81
N VAL A 21 -2.70 -0.06 7.69
CA VAL A 21 -3.07 0.27 9.07
C VAL A 21 -4.20 1.28 9.10
N LYS A 22 -4.05 2.38 8.38
CA LYS A 22 -5.05 3.46 8.31
C LYS A 22 -6.39 2.98 7.75
N LEU A 23 -6.37 2.02 6.85
CA LEU A 23 -7.59 1.47 6.25
C LEU A 23 -8.51 0.81 7.27
N VAL A 24 -7.95 0.12 8.28
CA VAL A 24 -8.74 -0.69 9.23
C VAL A 24 -8.75 -0.16 10.66
N ASP A 25 -7.74 0.61 11.07
CA ASP A 25 -7.61 1.11 12.44
C ASP A 25 -8.60 2.26 12.69
N ASP A 26 -9.52 2.05 13.64
CA ASP A 26 -10.55 3.03 14.04
C ASP A 26 -10.08 3.98 15.15
N SER A 27 -8.87 3.82 15.66
CA SER A 27 -8.33 4.67 16.72
C SER A 27 -8.24 6.14 16.30
N ALA A 28 -8.30 7.04 17.26
CA ALA A 28 -8.26 8.48 17.02
C ALA A 28 -6.95 8.91 16.35
N GLY A 29 -5.82 8.25 16.68
CA GLY A 29 -4.52 8.52 16.08
C GLY A 29 -4.47 8.32 14.56
N GLU A 30 -5.35 7.45 14.03
CA GLU A 30 -5.42 7.15 12.59
C GLU A 30 -6.53 7.91 11.84
N SER A 31 -7.23 8.86 12.49
CA SER A 31 -8.39 9.53 11.91
C SER A 31 -8.06 10.37 10.66
N LYS A 32 -6.88 11.03 10.65
CA LYS A 32 -6.52 11.92 9.55
C LYS A 32 -6.29 11.15 8.24
N GLY A 33 -7.00 11.53 7.17
CA GLY A 33 -6.94 10.88 5.86
C GLY A 33 -7.67 9.54 5.75
N ARG A 34 -8.09 8.94 6.89
CA ARG A 34 -8.74 7.61 6.93
C ARG A 34 -10.00 7.53 6.09
N ASP A 35 -10.89 8.48 6.23
CA ASP A 35 -12.19 8.43 5.55
C ASP A 35 -12.03 8.60 4.04
N ALA A 36 -11.11 9.47 3.60
CA ALA A 36 -10.77 9.62 2.18
C ALA A 36 -10.17 8.32 1.61
N LEU A 37 -9.26 7.69 2.36
CA LEU A 37 -8.66 6.41 1.97
C LEU A 37 -9.69 5.28 1.88
N ARG A 38 -10.58 5.16 2.88
CA ARG A 38 -11.65 4.14 2.91
C ARG A 38 -12.63 4.33 1.77
N LYS A 39 -13.04 5.57 1.50
CA LYS A 39 -13.89 5.89 0.36
C LYS A 39 -13.21 5.47 -0.95
N TYR A 40 -11.98 5.93 -1.17
CA TYR A 40 -11.21 5.58 -2.35
C TYR A 40 -11.05 4.06 -2.53
N TYR A 41 -10.67 3.35 -1.46
CA TYR A 41 -10.54 1.90 -1.47
C TYR A 41 -11.86 1.20 -1.86
N ASN A 42 -12.99 1.67 -1.38
CA ASN A 42 -14.29 1.06 -1.66
C ASN A 42 -14.76 1.31 -3.09
N GLU A 43 -14.46 2.48 -3.65
CA GLU A 43 -14.90 2.91 -4.98
C GLU A 43 -14.03 2.37 -6.13
N HIS A 44 -12.80 1.94 -5.85
CA HIS A 44 -11.87 1.48 -6.88
C HIS A 44 -11.57 -0.02 -6.77
N ALA A 45 -11.27 -0.62 -7.93
CA ALA A 45 -10.73 -1.98 -8.04
C ALA A 45 -9.21 -1.95 -8.25
N GLY A 46 -8.57 -3.14 -8.28
CA GLY A 46 -7.13 -3.25 -8.52
C GLY A 46 -6.30 -2.77 -7.35
N MET A 47 -6.71 -3.15 -6.13
CA MET A 47 -5.96 -2.88 -4.89
C MET A 47 -4.92 -3.97 -4.67
N TYR A 48 -3.69 -3.57 -4.45
CA TYR A 48 -2.55 -4.45 -4.24
C TYR A 48 -1.78 -4.07 -2.99
N ALA A 49 -1.18 -5.06 -2.36
CA ALA A 49 -0.17 -4.88 -1.32
C ALA A 49 0.89 -5.97 -1.48
N THR A 50 1.97 -5.85 -0.74
CA THR A 50 2.96 -6.90 -0.63
C THR A 50 2.72 -7.73 0.63
N SER A 51 3.19 -8.97 0.66
CA SER A 51 3.09 -9.83 1.86
C SER A 51 3.85 -9.22 3.05
N TYR A 52 4.97 -8.57 2.79
CA TYR A 52 5.74 -7.90 3.85
C TYR A 52 5.03 -6.64 4.37
N CYS A 53 4.31 -5.87 3.56
CA CYS A 53 3.47 -4.77 4.06
C CYS A 53 2.33 -5.27 4.96
N LEU A 54 1.72 -6.42 4.64
CA LEU A 54 0.75 -7.05 5.53
C LEU A 54 1.38 -7.46 6.85
N ALA A 55 2.55 -8.13 6.81
CA ALA A 55 3.26 -8.54 8.02
C ALA A 55 3.64 -7.34 8.89
N GLU A 56 4.09 -6.24 8.27
CA GLU A 56 4.40 -5.00 8.97
C GLU A 56 3.15 -4.37 9.60
N ALA A 57 2.03 -4.29 8.89
CA ALA A 57 0.77 -3.80 9.44
C ALA A 57 0.31 -4.61 10.66
N PHE A 58 0.43 -5.95 10.60
CA PHE A 58 0.17 -6.80 11.77
C PHE A 58 1.13 -6.53 12.92
N GLY A 59 2.39 -6.24 12.62
CA GLY A 59 3.39 -5.80 13.59
C GLY A 59 3.01 -4.49 14.28
N VAL A 60 2.47 -3.53 13.52
CA VAL A 60 1.94 -2.26 14.06
C VAL A 60 0.77 -2.52 15.01
N PHE A 61 -0.21 -3.34 14.64
CA PHE A 61 -1.33 -3.66 15.52
C PHE A 61 -0.89 -4.38 16.78
N LYS A 62 0.04 -5.34 16.65
CA LYS A 62 0.64 -6.01 17.82
C LYS A 62 1.32 -5.02 18.76
N ARG A 63 2.10 -4.09 18.23
CA ARG A 63 2.77 -3.04 19.03
C ARG A 63 1.76 -2.17 19.75
N LYS A 64 0.73 -1.65 19.06
CA LYS A 64 -0.35 -0.85 19.64
C LYS A 64 -1.07 -1.61 20.77
N PHE A 65 -1.35 -2.89 20.58
CA PHE A 65 -1.93 -3.74 21.62
C PHE A 65 -1.03 -3.89 22.84
N LEU A 66 0.26 -4.17 22.65
CA LEU A 66 1.23 -4.31 23.76
C LEU A 66 1.45 -2.99 24.50
N GLN A 67 1.33 -1.85 23.81
CA GLN A 67 1.39 -0.51 24.40
C GLN A 67 0.05 -0.04 24.99
N GLN A 68 -0.97 -0.89 24.96
CA GLN A 68 -2.32 -0.60 25.47
C GLN A 68 -3.04 0.57 24.75
N GLU A 69 -2.61 0.90 23.56
CA GLU A 69 -3.26 1.92 22.70
C GLU A 69 -4.57 1.39 22.09
N ILE A 70 -4.66 0.08 21.90
CA ILE A 70 -5.86 -0.63 21.44
C ILE A 70 -6.14 -1.84 22.34
N THR A 71 -7.40 -2.22 22.43
CA THR A 71 -7.83 -3.40 23.18
C THR A 71 -7.51 -4.69 22.41
N LYS A 72 -7.57 -5.83 23.09
CA LYS A 72 -7.44 -7.14 22.47
C LYS A 72 -8.50 -7.37 21.37
N ASP A 73 -9.72 -6.93 21.60
CA ASP A 73 -10.81 -7.09 20.63
C ASP A 73 -10.59 -6.23 19.39
N GLN A 74 -10.09 -5.00 19.56
CA GLN A 74 -9.68 -4.14 18.45
C GLN A 74 -8.54 -4.76 17.67
N TYR A 75 -7.50 -5.27 18.35
CA TYR A 75 -6.40 -5.96 17.70
C TYR A 75 -6.88 -7.13 16.81
N LEU A 76 -7.71 -8.01 17.38
CA LEU A 76 -8.26 -9.15 16.64
C LEU A 76 -9.14 -8.71 15.47
N LYS A 77 -10.00 -7.68 15.69
CA LYS A 77 -10.82 -7.10 14.63
C LYS A 77 -9.98 -6.58 13.47
N TYR A 78 -8.92 -5.82 13.73
CA TYR A 78 -8.08 -5.24 12.69
C TYR A 78 -7.33 -6.30 11.88
N VAL A 79 -6.80 -7.33 12.56
CA VAL A 79 -6.17 -8.47 11.89
C VAL A 79 -7.17 -9.21 11.00
N GLN A 80 -8.36 -9.52 11.53
CA GLN A 80 -9.41 -10.21 10.77
C GLN A 80 -9.91 -9.38 9.58
N ASP A 81 -10.03 -8.07 9.73
CA ASP A 81 -10.47 -7.18 8.65
C ASP A 81 -9.45 -7.16 7.50
N LEU A 82 -8.15 -7.03 7.78
CA LEU A 82 -7.12 -7.12 6.74
C LEU A 82 -7.08 -8.48 6.06
N VAL A 83 -7.12 -9.57 6.83
CA VAL A 83 -7.15 -10.93 6.28
C VAL A 83 -8.40 -11.14 5.42
N GLY A 84 -9.56 -10.68 5.89
CA GLY A 84 -10.81 -10.77 5.14
C GLY A 84 -10.77 -10.03 3.80
N ARG A 85 -10.11 -8.89 3.72
CA ARG A 85 -9.91 -8.15 2.46
C ARG A 85 -9.03 -8.90 1.47
N THR A 86 -8.03 -9.61 1.95
CA THR A 86 -7.12 -10.42 1.12
C THR A 86 -7.83 -11.69 0.65
N VAL A 87 -8.49 -12.41 1.53
CA VAL A 87 -9.27 -13.63 1.19
C VAL A 87 -10.44 -13.29 0.26
N GLY A 88 -11.09 -12.15 0.45
CA GLY A 88 -12.18 -11.65 -0.40
C GLY A 88 -11.72 -11.08 -1.75
N TRP A 89 -10.45 -11.18 -2.12
CA TRP A 89 -9.86 -10.73 -3.38
C TRP A 89 -9.97 -9.23 -3.66
N LYS A 90 -10.38 -8.43 -2.69
CA LYS A 90 -10.39 -6.97 -2.80
C LYS A 90 -8.97 -6.40 -2.72
N LEU A 91 -8.12 -7.01 -1.89
CA LEU A 91 -6.70 -6.70 -1.76
C LEU A 91 -5.90 -7.92 -2.26
N GLN A 92 -5.18 -7.75 -3.35
CA GLN A 92 -4.38 -8.80 -3.97
C GLN A 92 -2.91 -8.63 -3.59
N ILE A 93 -2.17 -9.73 -3.60
CA ILE A 93 -0.72 -9.69 -3.38
C ILE A 93 -0.02 -9.56 -4.73
N ASP A 94 0.77 -8.50 -4.85
CA ASP A 94 1.71 -8.30 -5.95
C ASP A 94 3.01 -7.74 -5.38
N GLU A 95 4.10 -8.43 -5.62
CA GLU A 95 5.42 -8.08 -5.11
C GLU A 95 6.52 -8.50 -6.05
N VAL A 96 7.64 -7.80 -6.01
CA VAL A 96 8.86 -8.23 -6.69
C VAL A 96 9.51 -9.38 -5.92
N ASP A 97 10.18 -10.27 -6.64
CA ASP A 97 10.92 -11.34 -6.01
C ASP A 97 12.17 -10.78 -5.32
N ILE A 98 12.11 -10.67 -4.00
CA ILE A 98 13.20 -10.14 -3.18
C ILE A 98 14.47 -10.99 -3.20
N LEU A 99 14.42 -12.21 -3.74
CA LEU A 99 15.61 -13.05 -3.88
C LEU A 99 16.40 -12.75 -5.17
N LEU A 100 15.84 -11.95 -6.07
CA LEU A 100 16.54 -11.57 -7.29
C LEU A 100 17.66 -10.55 -6.98
N PRO A 101 18.90 -10.80 -7.45
CA PRO A 101 20.04 -9.90 -7.20
C PRO A 101 19.77 -8.46 -7.64
N ILE A 102 19.04 -8.25 -8.73
CA ILE A 102 18.72 -6.91 -9.23
C ILE A 102 17.85 -6.13 -8.25
N VAL A 103 16.93 -6.79 -7.54
CA VAL A 103 16.05 -6.16 -6.54
C VAL A 103 16.89 -5.69 -5.34
N TRP A 104 17.84 -6.50 -4.88
CA TRP A 104 18.77 -6.11 -3.82
C TRP A 104 19.68 -4.96 -4.21
N THR A 105 20.19 -4.97 -5.43
CA THR A 105 21.02 -3.89 -5.95
C THR A 105 20.24 -2.57 -5.97
N GLU A 106 18.99 -2.63 -6.40
CA GLU A 106 18.12 -1.45 -6.44
C GLU A 106 17.74 -0.98 -5.03
N ALA A 107 17.42 -1.89 -4.12
CA ALA A 107 17.15 -1.56 -2.72
C ALA A 107 18.38 -0.88 -2.06
N ALA A 108 19.57 -1.42 -2.26
CA ALA A 108 20.81 -0.82 -1.74
C ALA A 108 21.05 0.59 -2.29
N ARG A 109 20.76 0.82 -3.57
CA ARG A 109 20.82 2.15 -4.21
C ARG A 109 19.85 3.13 -3.55
N LEU A 110 18.58 2.69 -3.33
CA LEU A 110 17.55 3.52 -2.72
C LEU A 110 17.88 3.87 -1.27
N ILE A 111 18.35 2.90 -0.47
CA ILE A 111 18.81 3.13 0.91
C ILE A 111 19.92 4.18 0.93
N SER A 112 20.94 4.00 0.10
CA SER A 112 22.06 4.94 0.05
C SER A 112 21.64 6.36 -0.35
N LYS A 113 20.64 6.48 -1.23
CA LYS A 113 20.17 7.75 -1.77
C LYS A 113 19.18 8.48 -0.87
N TYR A 114 18.25 7.75 -0.25
CA TYR A 114 17.10 8.34 0.47
C TYR A 114 17.09 8.05 1.96
N GLN A 115 17.94 7.14 2.44
CA GLN A 115 18.00 6.72 3.85
C GLN A 115 16.67 6.12 4.36
N VAL A 116 15.88 5.53 3.47
CA VAL A 116 14.69 4.75 3.78
C VAL A 116 15.07 3.33 4.18
N ASP A 117 14.18 2.62 4.87
CA ASP A 117 14.46 1.24 5.28
C ASP A 117 14.28 0.23 4.13
N PHE A 118 14.61 -1.05 4.38
CA PHE A 118 14.54 -2.09 3.37
C PHE A 118 13.11 -2.36 2.89
N LEU A 119 12.14 -2.31 3.78
CA LEU A 119 10.75 -2.57 3.42
C LEU A 119 10.21 -1.47 2.51
N ASP A 120 10.54 -0.23 2.83
CA ASP A 120 10.22 0.94 1.99
C ASP A 120 10.86 0.83 0.61
N CYS A 121 12.13 0.38 0.54
CA CYS A 121 12.79 0.17 -0.75
C CYS A 121 12.09 -0.89 -1.59
N PHE A 122 11.75 -2.03 -1.01
CA PHE A 122 11.01 -3.08 -1.72
C PHE A 122 9.62 -2.61 -2.14
N GLN A 123 8.98 -1.77 -1.35
CA GLN A 123 7.70 -1.17 -1.70
C GLN A 123 7.84 -0.22 -2.90
N ILE A 124 8.87 0.63 -2.93
CA ILE A 124 9.17 1.49 -4.09
C ILE A 124 9.45 0.63 -5.33
N VAL A 125 10.31 -0.38 -5.22
CA VAL A 125 10.66 -1.27 -6.34
C VAL A 125 9.41 -2.01 -6.84
N THR A 126 8.54 -2.48 -5.95
CA THR A 126 7.28 -3.12 -6.33
C THR A 126 6.35 -2.14 -7.04
N ALA A 127 6.18 -0.93 -6.52
CA ALA A 127 5.35 0.09 -7.16
C ALA A 127 5.86 0.50 -8.55
N LEU A 128 7.16 0.34 -8.81
CA LEU A 128 7.79 0.64 -10.09
C LEU A 128 7.86 -0.55 -11.06
N HIS A 129 7.92 -1.79 -10.56
CA HIS A 129 8.22 -2.97 -11.36
C HIS A 129 7.32 -4.19 -11.07
N GLY A 130 6.33 -4.06 -10.19
CA GLY A 130 5.37 -5.13 -9.90
C GLY A 130 4.55 -5.53 -11.13
N ARG A 131 4.05 -6.77 -11.12
CA ARG A 131 3.32 -7.33 -12.27
C ARG A 131 2.06 -6.55 -12.60
N ALA A 132 1.32 -6.14 -11.59
CA ALA A 132 0.09 -5.34 -11.80
C ALA A 132 0.41 -4.01 -12.48
N ARG A 133 1.49 -3.32 -12.11
CA ARG A 133 1.94 -2.11 -12.77
C ARG A 133 2.29 -2.34 -14.25
N VAL A 134 3.01 -3.41 -14.54
CA VAL A 134 3.38 -3.76 -15.92
C VAL A 134 2.11 -3.99 -16.77
N LEU A 135 1.11 -4.65 -16.20
CA LEU A 135 -0.14 -4.96 -16.91
C LEU A 135 -0.99 -3.72 -17.20
N VAL A 136 -1.03 -2.75 -16.28
CA VAL A 136 -1.87 -1.54 -16.47
C VAL A 136 -1.15 -0.38 -17.13
N GLY A 137 0.16 -0.44 -17.23
CA GLY A 137 1.03 0.64 -17.70
C GLY A 137 1.34 1.70 -16.64
N GLU A 138 2.44 2.41 -16.85
CA GLU A 138 3.02 3.33 -15.85
C GLU A 138 2.06 4.43 -15.38
N SER A 139 1.29 5.01 -16.30
CA SER A 139 0.36 6.11 -16.00
C SER A 139 -0.84 5.71 -15.15
N LYS A 140 -1.06 4.41 -14.95
CA LYS A 140 -2.23 3.87 -14.24
C LYS A 140 -1.88 3.17 -12.93
N SER A 141 -0.62 3.18 -12.55
CA SER A 141 -0.15 2.67 -11.26
C SER A 141 0.04 3.82 -10.28
N ILE A 142 -0.36 3.61 -9.02
CA ILE A 142 -0.21 4.59 -7.95
C ILE A 142 0.15 3.89 -6.64
N LEU A 143 1.15 4.42 -5.94
CA LEU A 143 1.48 4.04 -4.58
C LEU A 143 0.65 4.90 -3.60
N ILE A 144 -0.01 4.27 -2.66
CA ILE A 144 -0.81 4.91 -1.62
C ILE A 144 -0.13 4.71 -0.28
N THR A 145 0.23 5.79 0.38
CA THR A 145 0.95 5.75 1.65
C THR A 145 0.47 6.83 2.60
N ALA A 146 0.64 6.61 3.90
CA ALA A 146 0.55 7.65 4.93
C ALA A 146 1.93 8.12 5.41
N ASP A 147 3.01 7.56 4.85
CA ASP A 147 4.39 7.93 5.15
C ASP A 147 4.90 8.97 4.15
N ARG A 148 5.29 10.15 4.67
CA ARG A 148 5.78 11.26 3.85
C ARG A 148 7.16 11.02 3.27
N GLU A 149 8.04 10.35 3.99
CA GLU A 149 9.40 10.10 3.51
C GLU A 149 9.38 9.03 2.41
N LEU A 150 8.59 7.96 2.59
CA LEU A 150 8.32 6.99 1.54
C LEU A 150 7.71 7.67 0.31
N ALA A 151 6.71 8.52 0.49
CA ALA A 151 6.06 9.26 -0.61
C ALA A 151 7.06 10.11 -1.39
N LYS A 152 7.93 10.83 -0.69
CA LYS A 152 8.97 11.67 -1.28
C LYS A 152 9.99 10.86 -2.07
N ALA A 153 10.50 9.77 -1.50
CA ALA A 153 11.47 8.90 -2.14
C ALA A 153 10.86 8.24 -3.40
N ALA A 154 9.65 7.69 -3.30
CA ALA A 154 8.97 7.05 -4.42
C ALA A 154 8.70 8.02 -5.58
N ARG A 155 8.29 9.26 -5.28
CA ARG A 155 8.12 10.30 -6.32
C ARG A 155 9.42 10.67 -7.00
N ALA A 156 10.51 10.77 -6.25
CA ALA A 156 11.82 11.07 -6.80
C ALA A 156 12.34 9.97 -7.74
N GLU A 157 11.84 8.74 -7.58
CA GLU A 157 12.09 7.60 -8.48
C GLU A 157 11.04 7.47 -9.62
N GLY A 158 10.14 8.44 -9.74
CA GLY A 158 9.16 8.48 -10.84
C GLY A 158 7.85 7.74 -10.58
N ALA A 159 7.62 7.23 -9.38
CA ALA A 159 6.34 6.65 -9.02
C ALA A 159 5.26 7.73 -8.89
N ARG A 160 4.02 7.42 -9.32
CA ARG A 160 2.86 8.22 -8.92
C ARG A 160 2.51 7.84 -7.49
N VAL A 161 2.33 8.82 -6.64
CA VAL A 161 2.08 8.59 -5.21
C VAL A 161 0.93 9.45 -4.73
N TRP A 162 0.06 8.85 -3.91
CA TRP A 162 -0.89 9.57 -3.09
C TRP A 162 -0.50 9.45 -1.61
N GLU A 163 -0.07 10.56 -1.01
CA GLU A 163 0.14 10.66 0.43
C GLU A 163 -1.22 10.98 1.08
N CYS A 164 -1.87 9.97 1.65
CA CYS A 164 -3.30 10.02 1.99
C CYS A 164 -3.63 10.84 3.25
N ILE A 165 -2.63 11.36 3.97
CA ILE A 165 -2.87 12.22 5.15
C ILE A 165 -3.11 13.68 4.74
N SER A 166 -2.32 14.21 3.82
CA SER A 166 -2.29 15.64 3.52
C SER A 166 -2.78 15.99 2.11
N GLU A 167 -2.90 15.01 1.23
CA GLU A 167 -3.29 15.21 -0.16
C GLU A 167 -4.73 14.75 -0.43
N PRO A 168 -5.44 15.43 -1.35
CA PRO A 168 -6.74 14.95 -1.80
C PRO A 168 -6.60 13.60 -2.53
N ALA A 169 -7.65 12.78 -2.47
CA ALA A 169 -7.68 11.54 -3.22
C ALA A 169 -7.56 11.79 -4.73
N PRO A 170 -6.78 10.99 -5.45
CA PRO A 170 -6.64 11.13 -6.89
C PRO A 170 -7.97 10.82 -7.60
N THR A 171 -8.23 11.54 -8.64
CA THR A 171 -9.40 11.36 -9.54
C THR A 171 -9.20 10.20 -10.52
#